data_28d4ef2a2cf0ed7478200d070ac97d78
#
_entry.id   28d4ef2a2cf0ed7478200d070ac97d78
#
_cell.length_a   1.000
_cell.length_b   1.000
_cell.length_c   1.000
_cell.angle_alpha   90.00
_cell.angle_beta   90.00
_cell.angle_gamma   90.00
#
_symmetry.space_group_name_H-M   'P 1'
#
loop_
_entity.id
_entity.type
_entity.pdbx_description
1 polymer ?
#
loop_
_entity_poly.entity_id
_entity_poly.type
_entity_poly.pdbx_seq_one_letter_code
_entity_poly.pdbx_strand_id
1 'polypeptide(L)'
;GIDTTDSVFNFIRGQISHKKQIGKVRSSETYRSMLNSFTYFRKGVDLTFDMMDGVLVELYEAWMRKCGLARNSTSFYMRILRTNYKLAVEKGLTPDRHPFRNVYCGIDKTVKRSLPFSEVKRINGLDLSRKPSMDFARDMFMFSFCTRGMSFIDMAYLKKTDLNNGCLTYRRKKTGQLMTIEWTKQMQDIIDKYKPNGTSFLLPIITREDGNERRQYQNQMRKINRILKDIANQAGLPLSLSCLLYTSPSPRDRTRS
;
A
#
# COMPACT_ATOMS: atom_id res chain seq x y z
N GLY A 1 -15.57 35.86 2.59
CA GLY A 1 -14.89 34.62 2.94
C GLY A 1 -15.93 33.52 3.09
N ILE A 2 -15.55 32.31 2.71
CA ILE A 2 -16.41 31.13 2.88
C ILE A 2 -16.55 30.86 4.38
N ASP A 3 -17.76 30.69 4.88
CA ASP A 3 -18.00 30.31 6.26
C ASP A 3 -17.26 28.97 6.52
N THR A 4 -16.53 28.87 7.62
CA THR A 4 -15.71 27.70 7.95
C THR A 4 -16.52 26.41 8.09
N THR A 5 -17.82 26.51 8.35
CA THR A 5 -18.76 25.38 8.44
C THR A 5 -19.05 24.74 7.09
N ASP A 6 -19.06 25.50 5.99
CA ASP A 6 -19.42 25.02 4.65
C ASP A 6 -18.21 24.74 3.76
N SER A 7 -17.01 24.98 4.25
CA SER A 7 -15.75 24.76 3.53
C SER A 7 -15.47 23.29 3.26
N VAL A 8 -15.34 22.94 1.99
CA VAL A 8 -14.99 21.57 1.55
C VAL A 8 -13.62 21.15 2.07
N PHE A 9 -12.64 22.07 2.01
CA PHE A 9 -11.29 21.74 2.47
C PHE A 9 -11.24 21.49 3.98
N ASN A 10 -11.93 22.32 4.78
CA ASN A 10 -11.98 22.16 6.23
C ASN A 10 -12.75 20.89 6.62
N PHE A 11 -13.85 20.61 5.94
CA PHE A 11 -14.60 19.36 6.14
C PHE A 11 -13.72 18.11 5.93
N ILE A 12 -12.96 18.07 4.81
CA ILE A 12 -12.08 16.96 4.51
C ILE A 12 -10.91 16.90 5.51
N ARG A 13 -10.36 18.04 5.97
CA ARG A 13 -9.36 18.06 7.05
C ARG A 13 -9.91 17.46 8.35
N GLY A 14 -11.15 17.76 8.68
CA GLY A 14 -11.86 17.14 9.82
C GLY A 14 -11.94 15.62 9.68
N GLN A 15 -12.27 15.11 8.48
CA GLN A 15 -12.30 13.67 8.20
C GLN A 15 -10.90 13.03 8.31
N ILE A 16 -9.84 13.71 7.86
CA ILE A 16 -8.46 13.26 8.00
C ILE A 16 -8.09 13.13 9.48
N SER A 17 -8.40 14.13 10.30
CA SER A 17 -8.13 14.14 11.74
C SER A 17 -8.89 13.03 12.45
N HIS A 18 -10.17 12.89 12.17
CA HIS A 18 -11.00 11.81 12.75
C HIS A 18 -10.46 10.42 12.42
N LYS A 19 -10.11 10.17 11.13
CA LYS A 19 -9.51 8.88 10.72
C LYS A 19 -8.21 8.59 11.45
N LYS A 20 -7.39 9.61 11.70
CA LYS A 20 -6.14 9.47 12.45
C LYS A 20 -6.42 9.10 13.91
N GLN A 21 -7.38 9.77 14.56
CA GLN A 21 -7.77 9.52 15.94
C GLN A 21 -8.28 8.08 16.16
N ILE A 22 -9.08 7.55 15.23
CA ILE A 22 -9.59 6.16 15.29
C ILE A 22 -8.57 5.11 14.78
N GLY A 23 -7.29 5.48 14.63
CA GLY A 23 -6.22 4.55 14.22
C GLY A 23 -6.20 4.18 12.73
N LYS A 24 -7.09 4.72 11.89
CA LYS A 24 -7.10 4.49 10.43
C LYS A 24 -6.06 5.36 9.72
N VAL A 25 -4.79 5.27 10.15
CA VAL A 25 -3.69 6.13 9.69
C VAL A 25 -3.53 6.09 8.17
N ARG A 26 -3.55 4.89 7.56
CA ARG A 26 -3.40 4.78 6.10
C ARG A 26 -4.54 5.49 5.35
N SER A 27 -5.77 5.37 5.83
CA SER A 27 -6.91 6.09 5.24
C SER A 27 -6.76 7.60 5.39
N SER A 28 -6.27 8.10 6.53
CA SER A 28 -6.01 9.52 6.71
C SER A 28 -4.96 10.06 5.74
N GLU A 29 -3.91 9.28 5.47
CA GLU A 29 -2.86 9.62 4.49
C GLU A 29 -3.43 9.71 3.06
N THR A 30 -4.29 8.77 2.67
CA THR A 30 -4.89 8.78 1.32
C THR A 30 -5.88 9.94 1.13
N TYR A 31 -6.65 10.27 2.16
CA TYR A 31 -7.52 11.45 2.15
C TYR A 31 -6.71 12.74 2.04
N ARG A 32 -5.59 12.83 2.75
CA ARG A 32 -4.68 13.97 2.65
C ARG A 32 -4.09 14.09 1.25
N SER A 33 -3.66 12.99 0.64
CA SER A 33 -3.12 13.00 -0.73
C SER A 33 -4.16 13.48 -1.74
N MET A 34 -5.41 13.04 -1.61
CA MET A 34 -6.51 13.51 -2.44
C MET A 34 -6.78 15.00 -2.22
N LEU A 35 -6.86 15.45 -0.95
CA LEU A 35 -7.09 16.85 -0.64
C LEU A 35 -5.98 17.75 -1.20
N ASN A 36 -4.71 17.36 -1.08
CA ASN A 36 -3.59 18.09 -1.66
C ASN A 36 -3.72 18.20 -3.19
N SER A 37 -4.07 17.11 -3.85
CA SER A 37 -4.31 17.10 -5.31
C SER A 37 -5.45 18.03 -5.70
N PHE A 38 -6.56 17.97 -4.97
CA PHE A 38 -7.72 18.84 -5.24
C PHE A 38 -7.45 20.32 -4.94
N THR A 39 -6.75 20.61 -3.84
CA THR A 39 -6.30 21.97 -3.50
C THR A 39 -5.37 22.52 -4.57
N TYR A 40 -4.45 21.70 -5.10
CA TYR A 40 -3.56 22.15 -6.18
C TYR A 40 -4.33 22.43 -7.49
N PHE A 41 -5.26 21.55 -7.87
CA PHE A 41 -6.18 21.79 -9.00
C PHE A 41 -6.94 23.11 -8.85
N ARG A 42 -7.44 23.40 -7.66
CA ARG A 42 -8.16 24.61 -7.32
C ARG A 42 -7.25 25.85 -7.08
N LYS A 43 -5.93 25.71 -7.25
CA LYS A 43 -4.95 26.78 -6.99
C LYS A 43 -5.07 27.37 -5.57
N GLY A 44 -5.43 26.53 -4.60
CA GLY A 44 -5.61 26.94 -3.21
C GLY A 44 -6.97 27.58 -2.88
N VAL A 45 -7.82 27.81 -3.87
CA VAL A 45 -9.15 28.43 -3.67
C VAL A 45 -10.13 27.39 -3.17
N ASP A 46 -10.61 27.59 -1.94
CA ASP A 46 -11.62 26.73 -1.32
C ASP A 46 -13.00 26.94 -1.96
N LEU A 47 -13.94 26.07 -1.63
CA LEU A 47 -15.31 26.13 -2.13
C LEU A 47 -16.28 25.54 -1.10
N THR A 48 -17.57 25.83 -1.27
CA THR A 48 -18.66 25.16 -0.55
C THR A 48 -19.10 23.90 -1.29
N PHE A 49 -19.80 22.98 -0.61
CA PHE A 49 -20.34 21.80 -1.27
C PHE A 49 -21.39 22.11 -2.34
N ASP A 50 -22.12 23.23 -2.22
CA ASP A 50 -23.06 23.71 -3.23
C ASP A 50 -22.40 24.11 -4.54
N MET A 51 -21.13 24.54 -4.48
CA MET A 51 -20.31 24.86 -5.65
C MET A 51 -19.68 23.63 -6.31
N MET A 52 -19.81 22.46 -5.69
CA MET A 52 -19.28 21.19 -6.23
C MET A 52 -20.29 20.57 -7.20
N ASP A 53 -20.30 21.07 -8.42
CA ASP A 53 -21.15 20.58 -9.51
C ASP A 53 -20.46 19.50 -10.38
N GLY A 54 -21.20 18.95 -11.35
CA GLY A 54 -20.68 17.93 -12.28
C GLY A 54 -19.54 18.46 -13.13
N VAL A 55 -19.61 19.72 -13.58
CA VAL A 55 -18.59 20.34 -14.43
C VAL A 55 -17.26 20.45 -13.72
N LEU A 56 -17.28 20.91 -12.47
CA LEU A 56 -16.06 20.99 -11.64
C LEU A 56 -15.42 19.63 -11.45
N VAL A 57 -16.22 18.61 -11.18
CA VAL A 57 -15.73 17.24 -10.93
C VAL A 57 -15.16 16.62 -12.20
N GLU A 58 -15.79 16.80 -13.35
CA GLU A 58 -15.29 16.38 -14.66
C GLU A 58 -13.97 17.10 -15.02
N LEU A 59 -13.87 18.41 -14.77
CA LEU A 59 -12.63 19.15 -15.00
C LEU A 59 -11.50 18.67 -14.09
N TYR A 60 -11.78 18.32 -12.84
CA TYR A 60 -10.77 17.75 -11.95
C TYR A 60 -10.30 16.37 -12.42
N GLU A 61 -11.21 15.52 -12.90
CA GLU A 61 -10.84 14.23 -13.50
C GLU A 61 -9.93 14.41 -14.72
N ALA A 62 -10.32 15.30 -15.63
CA ALA A 62 -9.55 15.60 -16.86
C ALA A 62 -8.16 16.19 -16.52
N TRP A 63 -8.09 17.08 -15.53
CA TRP A 63 -6.84 17.65 -15.08
C TRP A 63 -5.90 16.57 -14.49
N MET A 64 -6.40 15.65 -13.67
CA MET A 64 -5.57 14.55 -13.13
C MET A 64 -5.02 13.66 -14.24
N ARG A 65 -5.82 13.37 -15.27
CA ARG A 65 -5.36 12.61 -16.46
C ARG A 65 -4.28 13.36 -17.22
N LYS A 66 -4.46 14.67 -17.41
CA LYS A 66 -3.45 15.55 -18.04
C LYS A 66 -2.15 15.57 -17.26
N CYS A 67 -2.20 15.47 -15.93
CA CYS A 67 -1.03 15.32 -15.06
C CYS A 67 -0.41 13.90 -15.11
N GLY A 68 -0.90 12.99 -15.95
CA GLY A 68 -0.34 11.65 -16.14
C GLY A 68 -0.79 10.60 -15.11
N LEU A 69 -1.82 10.87 -14.31
CA LEU A 69 -2.34 9.88 -13.38
C LEU A 69 -3.04 8.73 -14.12
N ALA A 70 -2.70 7.51 -13.74
CA ALA A 70 -3.38 6.32 -14.24
C ALA A 70 -4.88 6.32 -13.84
N ARG A 71 -5.73 5.72 -14.67
CA ARG A 71 -7.19 5.70 -14.50
C ARG A 71 -7.63 5.20 -13.10
N ASN A 72 -7.00 4.14 -12.58
CA ASN A 72 -7.30 3.65 -11.24
C ASN A 72 -6.88 4.64 -10.14
N SER A 73 -5.82 5.43 -10.34
CA SER A 73 -5.39 6.46 -9.39
C SER A 73 -6.37 7.64 -9.40
N THR A 74 -6.78 8.08 -10.58
CA THR A 74 -7.80 9.13 -10.75
C THR A 74 -9.12 8.70 -10.10
N SER A 75 -9.60 7.50 -10.41
CA SER A 75 -10.81 6.93 -9.83
C SER A 75 -10.72 6.78 -8.30
N PHE A 76 -9.54 6.46 -7.78
CA PHE A 76 -9.33 6.37 -6.33
C PHE A 76 -9.56 7.73 -5.64
N TYR A 77 -9.04 8.82 -6.20
CA TYR A 77 -9.27 10.17 -5.68
C TYR A 77 -10.73 10.60 -5.84
N MET A 78 -11.35 10.28 -6.99
CA MET A 78 -12.77 10.53 -7.21
C MET A 78 -13.65 9.83 -6.18
N ARG A 79 -13.36 8.58 -5.84
CA ARG A 79 -14.11 7.84 -4.80
C ARG A 79 -13.98 8.48 -3.42
N ILE A 80 -12.80 8.98 -3.07
CA ILE A 80 -12.61 9.65 -1.77
C ILE A 80 -13.40 10.97 -1.76
N LEU A 81 -13.32 11.77 -2.82
CA LEU A 81 -14.04 13.02 -2.92
C LEU A 81 -15.57 12.79 -2.88
N ARG A 82 -16.06 11.81 -3.63
CA ARG A 82 -17.47 11.39 -3.63
C ARG A 82 -17.94 10.95 -2.24
N THR A 83 -17.11 10.21 -1.50
CA THR A 83 -17.44 9.77 -0.13
C THR A 83 -17.60 10.98 0.79
N ASN A 84 -16.73 11.99 0.68
CA ASN A 84 -16.85 13.22 1.47
C ASN A 84 -18.08 14.04 1.08
N TYR A 85 -18.39 14.14 -0.21
CA TYR A 85 -19.61 14.80 -0.70
C TYR A 85 -20.88 14.12 -0.14
N LYS A 86 -20.97 12.79 -0.24
CA LYS A 86 -22.12 12.04 0.32
C LYS A 86 -22.27 12.25 1.81
N LEU A 87 -21.15 12.26 2.56
CA LEU A 87 -21.18 12.53 3.99
C LEU A 87 -21.66 13.96 4.30
N ALA A 88 -21.32 14.93 3.45
CA ALA A 88 -21.81 16.30 3.57
C ALA A 88 -23.34 16.38 3.31
N VAL A 89 -23.83 15.63 2.30
CA VAL A 89 -25.28 15.50 2.05
C VAL A 89 -26.00 14.88 3.25
N GLU A 90 -25.47 13.77 3.80
CA GLU A 90 -26.01 13.11 4.99
C GLU A 90 -26.07 14.04 6.20
N LYS A 91 -25.14 14.98 6.31
CA LYS A 91 -25.10 16.01 7.35
C LYS A 91 -25.95 17.26 7.05
N GLY A 92 -26.64 17.29 5.92
CA GLY A 92 -27.50 18.41 5.52
C GLY A 92 -26.73 19.67 5.06
N LEU A 93 -25.42 19.56 4.77
CA LEU A 93 -24.60 20.71 4.30
C LEU A 93 -24.90 21.10 2.86
N THR A 94 -25.45 20.18 2.06
CA THR A 94 -25.86 20.42 0.66
C THR A 94 -26.89 19.36 0.24
N PRO A 95 -27.83 19.69 -0.67
CA PRO A 95 -28.66 18.68 -1.31
C PRO A 95 -27.84 17.80 -2.26
N ASP A 96 -28.24 16.53 -2.47
CA ASP A 96 -27.55 15.67 -3.43
C ASP A 96 -27.88 16.06 -4.88
N ARG A 97 -26.93 16.69 -5.53
CA ARG A 97 -27.00 17.11 -6.96
C ARG A 97 -26.29 16.10 -7.90
N HIS A 98 -25.84 14.95 -7.39
CA HIS A 98 -25.18 13.87 -8.12
C HIS A 98 -23.98 14.31 -8.97
N PRO A 99 -23.03 15.14 -8.47
CA PRO A 99 -21.95 15.72 -9.27
C PRO A 99 -20.96 14.68 -9.80
N PHE A 100 -20.98 13.44 -9.29
CA PHE A 100 -20.09 12.35 -9.73
C PHE A 100 -20.72 11.42 -10.77
N ARG A 101 -21.87 11.79 -11.37
CA ARG A 101 -22.60 10.95 -12.31
C ARG A 101 -21.78 10.60 -13.56
N ASN A 102 -21.03 11.57 -14.08
CA ASN A 102 -20.32 11.46 -15.37
C ASN A 102 -18.84 11.13 -15.23
N VAL A 103 -18.31 10.91 -14.00
CA VAL A 103 -16.90 10.59 -13.79
C VAL A 103 -16.70 9.13 -13.38
N TYR A 104 -15.54 8.61 -13.74
CA TYR A 104 -15.23 7.21 -13.45
C TYR A 104 -14.84 7.01 -11.99
N CYS A 105 -15.66 6.24 -11.26
CA CYS A 105 -15.41 5.84 -9.87
C CYS A 105 -15.26 4.32 -9.70
N GLY A 106 -15.01 3.59 -10.78
CA GLY A 106 -14.83 2.14 -10.77
C GLY A 106 -13.39 1.72 -10.43
N ILE A 107 -13.12 0.43 -10.62
CA ILE A 107 -11.78 -0.16 -10.48
C ILE A 107 -11.55 -1.03 -11.71
N ASP A 108 -10.60 -0.64 -12.56
CA ASP A 108 -10.17 -1.47 -13.65
C ASP A 108 -9.37 -2.66 -13.14
N LYS A 109 -9.62 -3.83 -13.72
CA LYS A 109 -8.81 -5.02 -13.43
C LYS A 109 -7.37 -4.76 -13.87
N THR A 110 -6.45 -4.86 -12.94
CA THR A 110 -5.02 -4.83 -13.27
C THR A 110 -4.53 -6.24 -13.53
N VAL A 111 -3.67 -6.37 -14.55
CA VAL A 111 -3.00 -7.65 -14.81
C VAL A 111 -2.14 -7.99 -13.59
N LYS A 112 -2.45 -9.10 -12.94
CA LYS A 112 -1.63 -9.61 -11.86
C LYS A 112 -0.31 -10.07 -12.44
N ARG A 113 0.77 -9.44 -12.06
CA ARG A 113 2.13 -9.85 -12.45
C ARG A 113 2.53 -11.00 -11.54
N SER A 114 2.52 -12.21 -12.06
CA SER A 114 3.07 -13.38 -11.40
C SER A 114 4.42 -13.74 -12.02
N LEU A 115 5.38 -14.09 -11.18
CA LEU A 115 6.67 -14.64 -11.63
C LEU A 115 6.57 -16.16 -11.79
N PRO A 116 7.05 -16.71 -12.91
CA PRO A 116 7.27 -18.14 -13.02
C PRO A 116 8.26 -18.64 -11.97
N PHE A 117 8.10 -19.87 -11.52
CA PHE A 117 8.99 -20.45 -10.50
C PHE A 117 10.45 -20.51 -10.96
N SER A 118 10.70 -20.70 -12.25
CA SER A 118 12.03 -20.65 -12.85
C SER A 118 12.74 -19.32 -12.59
N GLU A 119 12.01 -18.21 -12.69
CA GLU A 119 12.56 -16.87 -12.46
C GLU A 119 12.83 -16.64 -10.96
N VAL A 120 11.99 -17.16 -10.08
CA VAL A 120 12.25 -17.14 -8.63
C VAL A 120 13.53 -17.90 -8.29
N LYS A 121 13.77 -19.07 -8.92
CA LYS A 121 15.04 -19.82 -8.78
C LYS A 121 16.23 -19.02 -9.26
N ARG A 122 16.13 -18.30 -10.39
CA ARG A 122 17.20 -17.43 -10.90
C ARG A 122 17.55 -16.32 -9.91
N ILE A 123 16.55 -15.65 -9.36
CA ILE A 123 16.74 -14.62 -8.34
C ILE A 123 17.44 -15.20 -7.11
N ASN A 124 16.97 -16.35 -6.64
CA ASN A 124 17.55 -17.00 -5.46
C ASN A 124 19.01 -17.45 -5.68
N GLY A 125 19.37 -17.84 -6.90
CA GLY A 125 20.70 -18.30 -7.28
C GLY A 125 21.73 -17.21 -7.57
N LEU A 126 21.35 -15.93 -7.49
CA LEU A 126 22.30 -14.83 -7.71
C LEU A 126 23.34 -14.76 -6.58
N ASP A 127 24.62 -14.70 -6.95
CA ASP A 127 25.68 -14.39 -5.98
C ASP A 127 25.66 -12.89 -5.68
N LEU A 128 25.16 -12.54 -4.52
CA LEU A 128 25.08 -11.18 -3.99
C LEU A 128 25.93 -10.98 -2.73
N SER A 129 26.84 -11.92 -2.43
CA SER A 129 27.69 -11.93 -1.24
C SER A 129 28.49 -10.64 -1.04
N ARG A 130 28.93 -10.02 -2.15
CA ARG A 130 29.66 -8.74 -2.15
C ARG A 130 28.75 -7.49 -2.15
N LYS A 131 27.43 -7.66 -2.14
CA LYS A 131 26.44 -6.58 -2.22
C LYS A 131 25.39 -6.72 -1.11
N PRO A 132 25.72 -6.44 0.16
CA PRO A 132 24.85 -6.73 1.32
C PRO A 132 23.42 -6.16 1.20
N SER A 133 23.28 -4.96 0.61
CA SER A 133 21.95 -4.36 0.43
C SER A 133 21.09 -5.09 -0.60
N MET A 134 21.72 -5.65 -1.65
CA MET A 134 21.02 -6.46 -2.66
C MET A 134 20.69 -7.85 -2.11
N ASP A 135 21.62 -8.43 -1.38
CA ASP A 135 21.43 -9.72 -0.70
C ASP A 135 20.25 -9.63 0.27
N PHE A 136 20.21 -8.59 1.09
CA PHE A 136 19.07 -8.34 1.98
C PHE A 136 17.75 -8.16 1.24
N ALA A 137 17.73 -7.38 0.16
CA ALA A 137 16.51 -7.16 -0.62
C ALA A 137 16.00 -8.46 -1.27
N ARG A 138 16.92 -9.28 -1.81
CA ARG A 138 16.59 -10.61 -2.33
C ARG A 138 16.03 -11.50 -1.23
N ASP A 139 16.64 -11.55 -0.06
CA ASP A 139 16.21 -12.40 1.04
C ASP A 139 14.81 -12.00 1.55
N MET A 140 14.50 -10.71 1.62
CA MET A 140 13.15 -10.25 1.95
C MET A 140 12.12 -10.64 0.87
N PHE A 141 12.50 -10.61 -0.40
CA PHE A 141 11.66 -11.11 -1.49
C PHE A 141 11.44 -12.63 -1.36
N MET A 142 12.51 -13.39 -1.11
CA MET A 142 12.43 -14.85 -0.93
C MET A 142 11.63 -15.21 0.32
N PHE A 143 11.77 -14.49 1.41
CA PHE A 143 10.97 -14.72 2.61
C PHE A 143 9.47 -14.51 2.33
N SER A 144 9.12 -13.43 1.61
CA SER A 144 7.73 -13.22 1.16
C SER A 144 7.23 -14.37 0.29
N PHE A 145 8.09 -14.89 -0.62
CA PHE A 145 7.76 -16.02 -1.45
C PHE A 145 7.49 -17.29 -0.61
N CYS A 146 8.41 -17.64 0.30
CA CYS A 146 8.29 -18.81 1.17
C CYS A 146 7.06 -18.72 2.10
N THR A 147 6.67 -17.51 2.50
CA THR A 147 5.48 -17.26 3.32
C THR A 147 4.19 -17.04 2.49
N ARG A 148 4.13 -17.60 1.27
CA ARG A 148 2.96 -17.58 0.37
C ARG A 148 2.50 -16.17 0.00
N GLY A 149 3.44 -15.25 -0.21
CA GLY A 149 3.16 -13.86 -0.61
C GLY A 149 2.77 -12.98 0.57
N MET A 150 3.37 -13.18 1.73
CA MET A 150 3.19 -12.28 2.87
C MET A 150 3.51 -10.84 2.48
N SER A 151 2.64 -9.91 2.85
CA SER A 151 2.85 -8.50 2.55
C SER A 151 4.04 -7.94 3.33
N PHE A 152 4.73 -6.95 2.75
CA PHE A 152 5.91 -6.37 3.39
C PHE A 152 5.61 -5.73 4.76
N ILE A 153 4.42 -5.16 4.96
CA ILE A 153 4.02 -4.66 6.26
C ILE A 153 3.82 -5.80 7.27
N ASP A 154 3.27 -6.93 6.85
CA ASP A 154 3.12 -8.08 7.74
C ASP A 154 4.50 -8.63 8.13
N MET A 155 5.43 -8.76 7.16
CA MET A 155 6.82 -9.15 7.40
C MET A 155 7.52 -8.23 8.39
N ALA A 156 7.37 -6.92 8.23
CA ALA A 156 8.02 -5.92 9.08
C ALA A 156 7.58 -5.99 10.54
N TYR A 157 6.34 -6.37 10.78
CA TYR A 157 5.75 -6.45 12.12
C TYR A 157 5.62 -7.88 12.67
N LEU A 158 6.20 -8.90 12.00
CA LEU A 158 6.31 -10.23 12.58
C LEU A 158 7.14 -10.18 13.87
N LYS A 159 6.62 -10.78 14.92
CA LYS A 159 7.31 -10.90 16.20
C LYS A 159 8.05 -12.23 16.30
N LYS A 160 9.11 -12.27 17.08
CA LYS A 160 9.80 -13.53 17.42
C LYS A 160 8.86 -14.54 18.08
N THR A 161 7.88 -14.06 18.84
CA THR A 161 6.83 -14.87 19.49
C THR A 161 5.78 -15.43 18.52
N ASP A 162 5.71 -14.93 17.28
CA ASP A 162 4.79 -15.47 16.27
C ASP A 162 5.28 -16.80 15.69
N LEU A 163 6.57 -17.13 15.87
CA LEU A 163 7.17 -18.40 15.51
C LEU A 163 7.14 -19.33 16.72
N ASN A 164 6.33 -20.38 16.65
CA ASN A 164 6.17 -21.34 17.74
C ASN A 164 5.86 -22.73 17.18
N ASN A 165 6.44 -23.77 17.78
CA ASN A 165 6.20 -25.18 17.44
C ASN A 165 6.30 -25.49 15.93
N GLY A 166 7.29 -24.95 15.24
CA GLY A 166 7.48 -25.16 13.80
C GLY A 166 6.45 -24.48 12.91
N CYS A 167 5.66 -23.56 13.44
CA CYS A 167 4.68 -22.77 12.69
C CYS A 167 4.84 -21.29 12.95
N LEU A 168 4.65 -20.49 11.90
CA LEU A 168 4.53 -19.04 11.97
C LEU A 168 3.05 -18.67 11.97
N THR A 169 2.57 -18.09 13.08
CA THR A 169 1.16 -17.69 13.22
C THR A 169 1.07 -16.19 13.46
N TYR A 170 0.40 -15.47 12.57
CA TYR A 170 0.28 -14.01 12.63
C TYR A 170 -1.07 -13.51 12.15
N ARG A 171 -1.46 -12.29 12.51
CA ARG A 171 -2.64 -11.60 11.98
C ARG A 171 -2.27 -10.63 10.89
N ARG A 172 -2.90 -10.78 9.72
CA ARG A 172 -2.71 -9.84 8.60
C ARG A 172 -3.11 -8.42 9.02
N LYS A 173 -2.21 -7.46 8.85
CA LYS A 173 -2.46 -6.04 9.17
C LYS A 173 -3.63 -5.43 8.38
N LYS A 174 -3.85 -5.90 7.16
CA LYS A 174 -4.90 -5.36 6.27
C LYS A 174 -6.30 -5.85 6.64
N THR A 175 -6.45 -7.11 7.04
CA THR A 175 -7.75 -7.78 7.17
C THR A 175 -8.03 -8.31 8.57
N GLY A 176 -7.02 -8.39 9.44
CA GLY A 176 -7.13 -9.03 10.75
C GLY A 176 -7.20 -10.57 10.69
N GLN A 177 -7.18 -11.16 9.50
CA GLN A 177 -7.23 -12.61 9.33
C GLN A 177 -6.04 -13.29 9.98
N LEU A 178 -6.30 -14.36 10.74
CA LEU A 178 -5.25 -15.21 11.30
C LEU A 178 -4.69 -16.10 10.19
N MET A 179 -3.37 -16.13 10.08
CA MET A 179 -2.63 -16.93 9.12
C MET A 179 -1.67 -17.83 9.87
N THR A 180 -1.63 -19.11 9.50
CA THR A 180 -0.66 -20.08 10.00
C THR A 180 0.11 -20.67 8.83
N ILE A 181 1.43 -20.65 8.89
CA ILE A 181 2.35 -21.10 7.86
C ILE A 181 3.36 -22.01 8.50
N GLU A 182 3.55 -23.20 7.92
CA GLU A 182 4.59 -24.13 8.34
C GLU A 182 5.98 -23.48 8.15
N TRP A 183 6.82 -23.57 9.17
CA TRP A 183 8.16 -23.03 9.15
C TRP A 183 9.10 -23.96 8.41
N THR A 184 9.76 -23.43 7.39
CA THR A 184 10.67 -24.23 6.56
C THR A 184 12.14 -23.91 6.86
N LYS A 185 13.03 -24.87 6.52
CA LYS A 185 14.48 -24.65 6.61
C LYS A 185 14.91 -23.39 5.83
N GLN A 186 14.32 -23.16 4.67
CA GLN A 186 14.67 -21.99 3.84
C GLN A 186 14.33 -20.65 4.54
N MET A 187 13.23 -20.58 5.27
CA MET A 187 12.90 -19.39 6.10
C MET A 187 13.91 -19.23 7.22
N GLN A 188 14.30 -20.34 7.87
CA GLN A 188 15.30 -20.33 8.94
C GLN A 188 16.66 -19.86 8.42
N ASP A 189 17.12 -20.39 7.30
CA ASP A 189 18.39 -20.01 6.68
C ASP A 189 18.45 -18.49 6.39
N ILE A 190 17.33 -17.89 5.99
CA ILE A 190 17.23 -16.44 5.80
C ILE A 190 17.37 -15.68 7.12
N ILE A 191 16.69 -16.11 8.17
CA ILE A 191 16.76 -15.47 9.50
C ILE A 191 18.17 -15.55 10.07
N ASP A 192 18.80 -16.73 9.97
CA ASP A 192 20.13 -17.00 10.55
C ASP A 192 21.25 -16.15 9.93
N LYS A 193 21.05 -15.62 8.72
CA LYS A 193 21.99 -14.70 8.07
C LYS A 193 22.11 -13.35 8.80
N TYR A 194 21.08 -12.96 9.54
CA TYR A 194 21.01 -11.64 10.15
C TYR A 194 21.19 -11.74 11.67
N LYS A 195 22.08 -10.91 12.21
CA LYS A 195 22.26 -10.82 13.67
C LYS A 195 20.94 -10.43 14.31
N PRO A 196 20.59 -11.03 15.46
CA PRO A 196 19.43 -10.61 16.22
C PRO A 196 19.52 -9.10 16.51
N ASN A 197 18.53 -8.36 16.04
CA ASN A 197 18.35 -6.98 16.47
C ASN A 197 17.75 -6.99 17.89
N GLY A 198 18.03 -5.98 18.70
CA GLY A 198 17.52 -5.85 20.07
C GLY A 198 16.00 -5.62 20.15
N THR A 199 15.24 -5.82 19.06
CA THR A 199 13.80 -5.61 18.98
C THR A 199 13.02 -6.91 19.16
N SER A 200 11.71 -6.78 19.40
CA SER A 200 10.77 -7.91 19.44
C SER A 200 10.48 -8.52 18.04
N PHE A 201 10.88 -7.84 16.96
CA PHE A 201 10.58 -8.24 15.58
C PHE A 201 11.49 -9.36 15.08
N LEU A 202 10.91 -10.24 14.28
CA LEU A 202 11.59 -11.43 13.72
C LEU A 202 12.60 -11.06 12.63
N LEU A 203 12.24 -10.14 11.73
CA LEU A 203 13.07 -9.69 10.61
C LEU A 203 13.69 -8.31 10.90
N PRO A 204 14.93 -8.03 10.45
CA PRO A 204 15.60 -6.76 10.71
C PRO A 204 15.15 -5.64 9.75
N ILE A 205 13.84 -5.56 9.52
CA ILE A 205 13.19 -4.48 8.73
C ILE A 205 12.98 -3.26 9.62
N ILE A 206 12.47 -3.49 10.83
CA ILE A 206 12.39 -2.51 11.91
C ILE A 206 13.51 -2.84 12.89
N THR A 207 14.38 -1.88 13.13
CA THR A 207 15.61 -2.08 13.93
C THR A 207 15.57 -1.37 15.28
N ARG A 208 14.54 -0.54 15.53
CA ARG A 208 14.34 0.18 16.77
C ARG A 208 12.84 0.26 17.10
N GLU A 209 12.52 0.03 18.37
CA GLU A 209 11.17 0.20 18.93
C GLU A 209 11.13 1.54 19.69
N ASP A 210 11.06 2.63 18.93
CA ASP A 210 11.15 4.02 19.44
C ASP A 210 9.92 4.88 19.04
N GLY A 211 8.81 4.23 18.62
CA GLY A 211 7.62 4.90 18.13
C GLY A 211 7.68 5.30 16.66
N ASN A 212 8.83 5.08 15.99
CA ASN A 212 9.03 5.37 14.55
C ASN A 212 9.00 4.13 13.65
N GLU A 213 8.49 3.00 14.13
CA GLU A 213 8.47 1.71 13.43
C GLU A 213 7.80 1.83 12.05
N ARG A 214 6.70 2.60 11.98
CA ARG A 214 6.00 2.86 10.72
C ARG A 214 6.88 3.55 9.69
N ARG A 215 7.66 4.54 10.09
CA ARG A 215 8.58 5.27 9.21
C ARG A 215 9.74 4.37 8.78
N GLN A 216 10.25 3.55 9.69
CA GLN A 216 11.33 2.61 9.39
C GLN A 216 10.90 1.61 8.31
N TYR A 217 9.77 0.91 8.48
CA TYR A 217 9.30 -0.05 7.47
C TYR A 217 8.99 0.61 6.14
N GLN A 218 8.41 1.82 6.11
CA GLN A 218 8.14 2.53 4.86
C GLN A 218 9.42 2.90 4.10
N ASN A 219 10.45 3.34 4.80
CA ASN A 219 11.74 3.65 4.22
C ASN A 219 12.43 2.40 3.68
N GLN A 220 12.41 1.31 4.44
CA GLN A 220 12.96 0.03 3.99
C GLN A 220 12.19 -0.53 2.78
N MET A 221 10.87 -0.45 2.77
CA MET A 221 10.05 -0.87 1.64
C MET A 221 10.43 -0.12 0.36
N ARG A 222 10.62 1.21 0.43
CA ARG A 222 11.04 2.02 -0.72
C ARG A 222 12.44 1.63 -1.20
N LYS A 223 13.38 1.45 -0.27
CA LYS A 223 14.76 1.04 -0.56
C LYS A 223 14.78 -0.33 -1.22
N ILE A 224 14.11 -1.32 -0.64
CA ILE A 224 14.05 -2.69 -1.15
C ILE A 224 13.38 -2.72 -2.53
N ASN A 225 12.26 -2.02 -2.74
CA ASN A 225 11.60 -1.98 -4.04
C ASN A 225 12.50 -1.38 -5.14
N ARG A 226 13.31 -0.38 -4.82
CA ARG A 226 14.31 0.16 -5.76
C ARG A 226 15.37 -0.88 -6.10
N ILE A 227 15.94 -1.53 -5.09
CA ILE A 227 16.98 -2.55 -5.26
C ILE A 227 16.45 -3.78 -6.01
N LEU A 228 15.22 -4.20 -5.76
CA LEU A 228 14.59 -5.32 -6.47
C LEU A 228 14.45 -5.05 -7.98
N LYS A 229 14.29 -3.80 -8.40
CA LYS A 229 14.34 -3.44 -9.83
C LYS A 229 15.72 -3.67 -10.43
N ASP A 230 16.77 -3.31 -9.69
CA ASP A 230 18.15 -3.54 -10.12
C ASP A 230 18.47 -5.04 -10.18
N ILE A 231 17.98 -5.83 -9.21
CA ILE A 231 18.09 -7.31 -9.22
C ILE A 231 17.36 -7.89 -10.44
N ALA A 232 16.16 -7.41 -10.75
CA ALA A 232 15.41 -7.84 -11.93
C ALA A 232 16.20 -7.59 -13.23
N ASN A 233 16.79 -6.41 -13.36
CA ASN A 233 17.60 -6.05 -14.51
C ASN A 233 18.85 -6.95 -14.63
N GLN A 234 19.57 -7.21 -13.53
CA GLN A 234 20.74 -8.10 -13.52
C GLN A 234 20.37 -9.56 -13.84
N ALA A 235 19.20 -10.00 -13.41
CA ALA A 235 18.68 -11.33 -13.71
C ALA A 235 18.07 -11.43 -15.13
N GLY A 236 18.01 -10.35 -15.91
CA GLY A 236 17.41 -10.32 -17.24
C GLY A 236 15.91 -10.62 -17.22
N LEU A 237 15.20 -10.20 -16.17
CA LEU A 237 13.78 -10.46 -16.05
C LEU A 237 12.96 -9.45 -16.85
N PRO A 238 11.88 -9.88 -17.54
CA PRO A 238 11.02 -9.02 -18.33
C PRO A 238 10.11 -8.14 -17.46
N LEU A 239 10.08 -8.36 -16.14
CA LEU A 239 9.19 -7.72 -15.19
C LEU A 239 9.97 -6.97 -14.11
N SER A 240 9.47 -5.80 -13.72
CA SER A 240 9.97 -5.08 -12.55
C SER A 240 9.55 -5.80 -11.27
N LEU A 241 10.53 -6.21 -10.45
CA LEU A 241 10.28 -6.81 -9.14
C LEU A 241 9.83 -5.77 -8.11
N SER A 242 8.98 -6.20 -7.20
CA SER A 242 8.63 -5.42 -6.00
C SER A 242 8.20 -6.35 -4.87
N CYS A 243 8.17 -5.86 -3.65
CA CYS A 243 7.66 -6.60 -2.47
C CYS A 243 6.17 -6.99 -2.57
N LEU A 244 5.46 -6.60 -3.62
CA LEU A 244 4.04 -6.89 -3.85
C LEU A 244 3.81 -7.85 -5.03
N LEU A 245 4.86 -8.50 -5.53
CA LEU A 245 4.70 -9.48 -6.61
C LEU A 245 4.03 -10.74 -6.07
N TYR A 246 2.89 -11.05 -6.67
CA TYR A 246 2.25 -12.36 -6.49
C TYR A 246 3.07 -13.39 -7.24
N THR A 247 3.48 -14.42 -6.55
CA THR A 247 3.87 -15.67 -7.18
C THR A 247 2.63 -16.34 -7.77
N SER A 248 2.80 -17.14 -8.83
CA SER A 248 1.73 -17.87 -9.50
C SER A 248 0.72 -18.47 -8.50
N PRO A 249 -0.59 -18.47 -8.79
CA PRO A 249 -1.60 -18.91 -7.84
C PRO A 249 -1.24 -20.29 -7.28
N SER A 250 -1.32 -20.42 -5.96
CA SER A 250 -1.21 -21.69 -5.28
C SER A 250 -2.20 -22.68 -5.91
N PRO A 251 -1.90 -23.97 -5.99
CA PRO A 251 -2.86 -24.99 -6.46
C PRO A 251 -4.24 -24.93 -5.77
N ARG A 252 -4.32 -24.36 -4.56
CA ARG A 252 -5.58 -24.12 -3.84
C ARG A 252 -6.45 -22.99 -4.41
N ASP A 253 -5.90 -22.07 -5.20
CA ASP A 253 -6.70 -21.01 -5.85
C ASP A 253 -7.43 -21.52 -7.10
N ARG A 254 -7.09 -22.71 -7.59
CA ARG A 254 -7.75 -23.37 -8.74
C ARG A 254 -9.04 -24.11 -8.38
N THR A 255 -9.33 -24.29 -7.09
CA THR A 255 -10.51 -25.07 -6.63
C THR A 255 -11.69 -24.20 -6.19
N ARG A 256 -11.65 -22.88 -6.48
CA ARG A 256 -12.79 -21.96 -6.31
C ARG A 256 -13.17 -21.36 -7.67
N SER A 257 -13.67 -22.21 -8.56
CA SER A 257 -14.49 -21.83 -9.72
C SER A 257 -15.83 -22.49 -9.52
#